data_4a31b13d417db5879b01fa6cd58480f5
#
_entry.id   4a31b13d417db5879b01fa6cd58480f5
#
_cell.length_a   1.000
_cell.length_b   1.000
_cell.length_c   1.000
_cell.angle_alpha   90.00
_cell.angle_beta   90.00
_cell.angle_gamma   90.00
#
_symmetry.space_group_name_H-M   'P 1'
#
loop_
_entity.id
_entity.type
_entity.pdbx_description
1 polymer ?
#
loop_
_entity_poly.entity_id
_entity_poly.type
_entity_poly.pdbx_seq_one_letter_code
_entity_poly.pdbx_strand_id
1 'polypeptide(L)'
;MNLLRCGPLRHREPSADRLIRLFQSETGEIGETPVLVRVNATLYILGAFFASLILIAAVMQMDRVVASTLGVVVTTEPTIVLQALDPSIIKSIDVQEGERVERGQLLATLDPTFAAADVRALMLQIASLDAQIARCEAEIAREPFHPPQSTLPEAVTYGALQQTYYDERKQQFDSQLHADDAQIAQTRATISKFHDDEARYADRAKIANDIEAMRAALAAAQYGSRLNLLQATDQRLEILRNVEFDQNSLSESEHQLDAAISNKEAFVQQWLSQVNQELITARNNRDAAREQLAKAVKHKDLVRLEAPDQAVVLKLAKLSVGSVLKEGDFLLNLAPLRSPVEAEVHIAARDIGFIRISDTATLKLDAFNFVEHGTAEGKVKAISDGSFTLDDNGNPTDPYYKARIQITSLHLKDVPRGFRLIPGMTLTADILVGTRSVFMYLVHGMVRGVSEAMREP
;
A
#
# COMPACT_ATOMS: atom_id res chain seq x y z
N MET A 1 -82.73 52.97 32.17
CA MET A 1 -83.06 54.47 32.28
C MET A 1 -83.20 54.95 30.85
N ASN A 2 -84.47 55.22 30.51
CA ASN A 2 -84.98 56.09 29.45
C ASN A 2 -84.48 55.91 28.00
N LEU A 3 -85.26 55.96 26.99
CA LEU A 3 -86.62 56.40 26.72
C LEU A 3 -87.09 55.86 25.34
N LEU A 4 -88.39 55.48 25.36
CA LEU A 4 -89.23 55.35 24.18
C LEU A 4 -89.29 56.65 23.37
N ARG A 5 -89.24 56.50 22.01
CA ARG A 5 -90.02 57.48 21.18
C ARG A 5 -90.67 56.74 20.00
N CYS A 6 -91.97 56.64 20.08
CA CYS A 6 -92.90 56.42 18.97
C CYS A 6 -92.82 57.59 17.99
N GLY A 7 -92.78 57.29 16.69
CA GLY A 7 -93.04 58.24 15.61
C GLY A 7 -93.99 57.63 14.59
N PRO A 8 -94.82 58.42 13.95
CA PRO A 8 -96.16 58.02 13.47
C PRO A 8 -96.20 57.24 12.15
N LEU A 9 -97.20 56.37 12.06
CA LEU A 9 -97.66 55.76 10.87
C LEU A 9 -98.01 56.74 9.74
N ARG A 10 -97.25 56.77 8.65
CA ARG A 10 -97.67 57.40 7.39
C ARG A 10 -98.29 56.38 6.48
N HIS A 11 -99.56 56.43 6.31
CA HIS A 11 -100.29 55.85 5.20
C HIS A 11 -99.62 56.34 3.88
N ARG A 12 -99.07 55.46 3.13
CA ARG A 12 -98.67 55.76 1.74
C ARG A 12 -99.70 55.06 0.80
N GLU A 13 -100.40 55.90 0.05
CA GLU A 13 -101.24 55.46 -1.04
C GLU A 13 -100.54 54.57 -2.04
N PRO A 14 -101.16 53.62 -2.62
CA PRO A 14 -100.54 52.74 -3.61
C PRO A 14 -100.12 53.53 -4.85
N SER A 15 -98.85 53.62 -5.11
CA SER A 15 -98.32 54.27 -6.27
C SER A 15 -98.81 53.61 -7.57
N ALA A 16 -98.94 54.45 -8.62
CA ALA A 16 -99.32 54.03 -9.98
C ALA A 16 -98.62 52.81 -10.52
N ASP A 17 -97.37 52.52 -10.02
CA ASP A 17 -96.58 51.35 -10.40
C ASP A 17 -97.20 50.03 -10.05
N ARG A 18 -98.11 49.96 -9.12
CA ARG A 18 -98.85 48.72 -8.75
C ARG A 18 -99.90 48.36 -9.73
N LEU A 19 -100.54 49.34 -10.39
CA LEU A 19 -101.51 49.13 -11.45
C LEU A 19 -100.91 48.74 -12.80
N ILE A 20 -99.68 49.21 -13.07
CA ILE A 20 -98.97 48.83 -14.33
C ILE A 20 -98.47 47.38 -14.30
N ARG A 21 -98.22 46.86 -13.14
CA ARG A 21 -97.78 45.46 -12.96
C ARG A 21 -98.87 44.45 -13.18
N LEU A 22 -100.17 44.79 -13.17
CA LEU A 22 -101.31 43.92 -13.44
C LEU A 22 -101.54 43.67 -14.93
N PHE A 23 -100.80 44.38 -15.80
CA PHE A 23 -100.95 44.23 -17.25
C PHE A 23 -99.66 43.77 -17.98
N GLN A 24 -98.65 43.41 -17.18
CA GLN A 24 -97.38 42.81 -17.79
C GLN A 24 -97.59 41.35 -18.13
N SER A 25 -97.11 40.93 -19.25
CA SER A 25 -97.09 39.52 -19.71
C SER A 25 -96.33 38.60 -18.72
N GLU A 26 -96.79 37.33 -18.61
CA GLU A 26 -96.20 36.34 -17.68
C GLU A 26 -94.66 36.26 -17.75
N THR A 27 -94.05 36.61 -18.86
CA THR A 27 -92.58 36.69 -19.02
C THR A 27 -91.96 37.87 -18.29
N GLY A 28 -92.64 38.98 -17.97
CA GLY A 28 -92.12 40.06 -17.17
C GLY A 28 -92.14 39.79 -15.67
N GLU A 29 -93.01 38.95 -15.20
CA GLU A 29 -93.16 38.58 -13.82
C GLU A 29 -92.02 37.66 -13.32
N ILE A 30 -91.43 36.82 -14.27
CA ILE A 30 -90.27 35.94 -13.97
C ILE A 30 -89.00 36.74 -13.79
N GLY A 31 -88.84 37.95 -14.43
CA GLY A 31 -87.63 38.75 -14.31
C GLY A 31 -87.56 39.59 -13.02
N GLU A 32 -88.69 39.84 -12.34
CA GLU A 32 -88.72 40.72 -11.14
C GLU A 32 -89.02 39.97 -9.83
N THR A 33 -89.09 38.66 -9.81
CA THR A 33 -89.26 37.93 -8.54
C THR A 33 -87.98 38.17 -7.69
N PRO A 34 -88.11 38.74 -6.46
CA PRO A 34 -86.98 38.90 -5.60
C PRO A 34 -86.39 37.52 -5.29
N VAL A 35 -85.13 37.35 -5.67
CA VAL A 35 -84.41 36.10 -5.34
C VAL A 35 -84.53 35.91 -3.82
N LEU A 36 -85.28 34.88 -3.41
CA LEU A 36 -85.45 34.55 -2.02
C LEU A 36 -84.08 34.53 -1.30
N VAL A 37 -83.87 35.34 -0.29
CA VAL A 37 -82.65 35.41 0.53
C VAL A 37 -82.16 34.05 0.97
N ARG A 38 -83.03 33.04 1.04
CA ARG A 38 -82.73 31.66 1.37
C ARG A 38 -81.95 30.95 0.24
N VAL A 39 -82.14 31.28 -1.05
CA VAL A 39 -81.39 30.70 -2.18
C VAL A 39 -79.96 31.23 -2.17
N ASN A 40 -79.79 32.50 -1.91
CA ASN A 40 -78.45 33.11 -1.78
C ASN A 40 -77.73 32.59 -0.54
N ALA A 41 -78.46 32.36 0.58
CA ALA A 41 -77.88 31.78 1.79
C ALA A 41 -77.34 30.35 1.55
N THR A 42 -78.11 29.52 0.83
CA THR A 42 -77.62 28.17 0.47
C THR A 42 -76.37 28.22 -0.45
N LEU A 43 -76.30 29.17 -1.39
CA LEU A 43 -75.13 29.36 -2.24
C LEU A 43 -73.94 29.84 -1.45
N TYR A 44 -74.09 30.73 -0.50
CA TYR A 44 -73.02 31.15 0.40
C TYR A 44 -72.57 30.06 1.37
N ILE A 45 -73.50 29.25 1.90
CA ILE A 45 -73.16 28.08 2.74
C ILE A 45 -72.39 27.04 1.95
N LEU A 46 -72.82 26.74 0.70
CA LEU A 46 -72.13 25.81 -0.17
C LEU A 46 -70.75 26.34 -0.57
N GLY A 47 -70.67 27.66 -0.89
CA GLY A 47 -69.38 28.32 -1.17
C GLY A 47 -68.44 28.31 0.03
N ALA A 48 -68.96 28.58 1.25
CA ALA A 48 -68.16 28.51 2.49
C ALA A 48 -67.69 27.06 2.79
N PHE A 49 -68.55 26.06 2.51
CA PHE A 49 -68.20 24.65 2.66
C PHE A 49 -67.05 24.26 1.71
N PHE A 50 -67.16 24.62 0.41
CA PHE A 50 -66.04 24.36 -0.53
C PHE A 50 -64.78 25.13 -0.19
N ALA A 51 -64.92 26.37 0.25
CA ALA A 51 -63.77 27.18 0.70
C ALA A 51 -63.08 26.52 1.93
N SER A 52 -63.91 26.04 2.89
CA SER A 52 -63.38 25.30 4.04
C SER A 52 -62.70 24.00 3.65
N LEU A 53 -63.27 23.24 2.69
CA LEU A 53 -62.64 22.01 2.19
C LEU A 53 -61.30 22.30 1.51
N ILE A 54 -61.24 23.34 0.69
CA ILE A 54 -59.98 23.77 0.04
C ILE A 54 -58.97 24.24 1.10
N LEU A 55 -59.39 24.98 2.12
CA LEU A 55 -58.52 25.38 3.20
C LEU A 55 -57.99 24.20 4.00
N ILE A 56 -58.81 23.24 4.33
CA ILE A 56 -58.38 21.98 4.98
C ILE A 56 -57.40 21.25 4.10
N ALA A 57 -57.69 21.06 2.79
CA ALA A 57 -56.79 20.41 1.84
C ALA A 57 -55.44 21.18 1.67
N ALA A 58 -55.42 22.48 1.84
CA ALA A 58 -54.21 23.30 1.76
C ALA A 58 -53.33 23.16 3.02
N VAL A 59 -53.98 23.02 4.21
CA VAL A 59 -53.27 22.87 5.50
C VAL A 59 -52.82 21.43 5.76
N MET A 60 -53.64 20.45 5.33
CA MET A 60 -53.25 19.04 5.46
C MET A 60 -52.04 18.71 4.60
N GLN A 61 -50.95 18.27 5.28
CA GLN A 61 -49.72 17.82 4.62
C GLN A 61 -49.73 16.30 4.48
N MET A 62 -49.27 15.81 3.33
CA MET A 62 -48.98 14.42 3.06
C MET A 62 -47.52 14.25 2.83
N ASP A 63 -46.93 13.15 3.34
CA ASP A 63 -45.57 12.78 3.09
C ASP A 63 -45.37 12.44 1.63
N ARG A 64 -44.34 13.01 1.04
CA ARG A 64 -43.89 12.62 -0.31
C ARG A 64 -42.80 11.57 -0.15
N VAL A 65 -43.07 10.38 -0.63
CA VAL A 65 -42.20 9.22 -0.51
C VAL A 65 -41.76 8.78 -1.90
N VAL A 66 -40.48 8.47 -2.03
CA VAL A 66 -39.89 7.79 -3.19
C VAL A 66 -39.68 6.33 -2.78
N ALA A 67 -40.37 5.42 -3.45
CA ALA A 67 -40.20 3.98 -3.24
C ALA A 67 -39.05 3.45 -4.12
N SER A 68 -38.17 2.65 -3.54
CA SER A 68 -37.14 1.93 -4.30
C SER A 68 -37.77 0.80 -5.13
N THR A 69 -37.18 0.48 -6.27
CA THR A 69 -37.64 -0.63 -7.13
C THR A 69 -37.11 -1.97 -6.62
N LEU A 70 -35.93 -2.00 -6.05
CA LEU A 70 -35.28 -3.17 -5.47
C LEU A 70 -34.33 -2.69 -4.37
N GLY A 71 -34.17 -3.49 -3.33
CA GLY A 71 -33.17 -3.25 -2.29
C GLY A 71 -32.66 -4.56 -1.73
N VAL A 72 -31.41 -4.55 -1.31
CA VAL A 72 -30.73 -5.70 -0.70
C VAL A 72 -29.93 -5.25 0.50
N VAL A 73 -29.95 -6.05 1.56
CA VAL A 73 -29.07 -5.86 2.71
C VAL A 73 -27.64 -6.23 2.31
N VAL A 74 -26.70 -5.29 2.43
CA VAL A 74 -25.27 -5.47 2.14
C VAL A 74 -24.43 -5.22 3.39
N THR A 75 -23.25 -5.81 3.46
CA THR A 75 -22.27 -5.48 4.48
C THR A 75 -21.53 -4.21 4.10
N THR A 76 -21.19 -3.37 5.08
CA THR A 76 -20.36 -2.18 4.85
C THR A 76 -18.94 -2.56 4.46
N GLU A 77 -18.45 -3.68 4.98
CA GLU A 77 -17.14 -4.24 4.62
C GLU A 77 -17.29 -5.30 3.54
N PRO A 78 -16.37 -5.33 2.56
CA PRO A 78 -16.39 -6.35 1.52
C PRO A 78 -16.16 -7.74 2.12
N THR A 79 -16.62 -8.77 1.43
CA THR A 79 -16.31 -10.16 1.77
C THR A 79 -14.81 -10.42 1.63
N ILE A 80 -14.26 -11.19 2.56
CA ILE A 80 -12.84 -11.55 2.56
C ILE A 80 -12.67 -12.79 1.70
N VAL A 81 -11.95 -12.63 0.59
CA VAL A 81 -11.63 -13.74 -0.32
C VAL A 81 -10.24 -14.25 0.02
N LEU A 82 -10.13 -15.52 0.42
CA LEU A 82 -8.86 -16.19 0.64
C LEU A 82 -8.47 -16.99 -0.60
N GLN A 83 -7.32 -16.67 -1.15
CA GLN A 83 -6.75 -17.25 -2.37
C GLN A 83 -5.36 -17.83 -2.06
N ALA A 84 -4.92 -18.79 -2.87
CA ALA A 84 -3.55 -19.28 -2.79
C ALA A 84 -2.58 -18.22 -3.32
N LEU A 85 -1.56 -17.87 -2.52
CA LEU A 85 -0.51 -16.93 -2.93
C LEU A 85 0.49 -17.59 -3.90
N ASP A 86 0.80 -18.85 -3.64
CA ASP A 86 1.73 -19.66 -4.43
C ASP A 86 1.10 -20.99 -4.83
N PRO A 87 1.61 -21.65 -5.90
CA PRO A 87 1.19 -23.01 -6.23
C PRO A 87 1.42 -23.95 -5.04
N SER A 88 0.36 -24.58 -4.55
CA SER A 88 0.39 -25.34 -3.29
C SER A 88 -0.52 -26.55 -3.37
N ILE A 89 -0.28 -27.56 -2.53
CA ILE A 89 -1.15 -28.71 -2.39
C ILE A 89 -1.98 -28.55 -1.10
N ILE A 90 -3.28 -28.81 -1.17
CA ILE A 90 -4.16 -28.77 0.01
C ILE A 90 -3.84 -29.96 0.91
N LYS A 91 -3.42 -29.69 2.16
CA LYS A 91 -3.16 -30.73 3.17
C LYS A 91 -4.38 -31.01 4.03
N SER A 92 -5.10 -29.97 4.48
CA SER A 92 -6.37 -30.11 5.17
C SER A 92 -7.27 -28.90 4.91
N ILE A 93 -8.57 -29.13 5.02
CA ILE A 93 -9.63 -28.09 5.07
C ILE A 93 -10.38 -28.37 6.34
N ASP A 94 -10.38 -27.43 7.28
CA ASP A 94 -10.82 -27.63 8.65
C ASP A 94 -12.17 -26.93 8.91
N VAL A 95 -12.85 -26.41 7.86
CA VAL A 95 -14.12 -25.68 7.96
C VAL A 95 -15.11 -26.10 6.87
N GLN A 96 -16.42 -25.83 7.11
CA GLN A 96 -17.51 -26.12 6.18
C GLN A 96 -18.27 -24.85 5.78
N GLU A 97 -18.99 -24.89 4.66
CA GLU A 97 -19.86 -23.78 4.25
C GLU A 97 -20.96 -23.55 5.30
N GLY A 98 -21.19 -22.29 5.67
CA GLY A 98 -22.11 -21.86 6.71
C GLY A 98 -21.54 -21.89 8.13
N GLU A 99 -20.33 -22.39 8.35
CA GLU A 99 -19.68 -22.43 9.66
C GLU A 99 -19.23 -21.03 10.12
N ARG A 100 -19.36 -20.77 11.42
CA ARG A 100 -18.84 -19.57 12.06
C ARG A 100 -17.42 -19.80 12.53
N VAL A 101 -16.54 -18.88 12.14
CA VAL A 101 -15.11 -18.93 12.48
C VAL A 101 -14.74 -17.73 13.34
N GLU A 102 -13.84 -17.96 14.29
CA GLU A 102 -13.30 -16.93 15.15
C GLU A 102 -11.99 -16.36 14.55
N ARG A 103 -11.63 -15.16 14.97
CA ARG A 103 -10.36 -14.55 14.55
C ARG A 103 -9.18 -15.44 14.94
N GLY A 104 -8.30 -15.74 13.98
CA GLY A 104 -7.13 -16.61 14.16
C GLY A 104 -7.46 -18.11 14.11
N GLN A 105 -8.71 -18.49 13.87
CA GLN A 105 -9.07 -19.90 13.68
C GLN A 105 -8.48 -20.41 12.37
N LEU A 106 -7.86 -21.60 12.42
CA LEU A 106 -7.31 -22.28 11.25
C LEU A 106 -8.45 -22.74 10.34
N LEU A 107 -8.37 -22.35 9.07
CA LEU A 107 -9.39 -22.66 8.05
C LEU A 107 -8.93 -23.76 7.10
N ALA A 108 -7.69 -23.70 6.69
CA ALA A 108 -7.06 -24.69 5.83
C ALA A 108 -5.55 -24.68 6.02
N THR A 109 -4.92 -25.80 5.74
CA THR A 109 -3.46 -25.94 5.73
C THR A 109 -3.03 -26.40 4.34
N LEU A 110 -2.08 -25.66 3.78
CA LEU A 110 -1.40 -26.04 2.54
C LEU A 110 -0.13 -26.84 2.86
N ASP A 111 0.47 -27.51 1.89
CA ASP A 111 1.71 -28.24 2.08
C ASP A 111 2.91 -27.28 2.15
N PRO A 112 3.63 -27.24 3.27
CA PRO A 112 4.76 -26.32 3.47
C PRO A 112 6.06 -26.78 2.81
N THR A 113 6.11 -27.94 2.16
CA THR A 113 7.36 -28.61 1.74
C THR A 113 8.22 -27.70 0.87
N PHE A 114 7.67 -27.06 -0.14
CA PHE A 114 8.41 -26.15 -1.02
C PHE A 114 8.87 -24.89 -0.28
N ALA A 115 7.96 -24.21 0.41
CA ALA A 115 8.29 -23.01 1.17
C ALA A 115 9.31 -23.28 2.30
N ALA A 116 9.25 -24.45 2.93
CA ALA A 116 10.23 -24.86 3.95
C ALA A 116 11.60 -25.16 3.33
N ALA A 117 11.64 -25.75 2.13
CA ALA A 117 12.88 -26.00 1.39
C ALA A 117 13.56 -24.69 0.99
N ASP A 118 12.82 -23.70 0.50
CA ASP A 118 13.35 -22.39 0.14
C ASP A 118 13.95 -21.66 1.36
N VAL A 119 13.24 -21.66 2.48
CA VAL A 119 13.74 -21.11 3.75
C VAL A 119 15.07 -21.79 4.15
N ARG A 120 15.13 -23.13 4.07
CA ARG A 120 16.35 -23.87 4.42
C ARG A 120 17.51 -23.56 3.46
N ALA A 121 17.26 -23.52 2.17
CA ALA A 121 18.27 -23.18 1.14
C ALA A 121 18.88 -21.79 1.40
N LEU A 122 18.04 -20.79 1.69
CA LEU A 122 18.48 -19.44 1.99
C LEU A 122 19.25 -19.35 3.31
N MET A 123 18.84 -20.10 4.35
CA MET A 123 19.60 -20.20 5.60
C MET A 123 21.00 -20.77 5.38
N LEU A 124 21.14 -21.79 4.56
CA LEU A 124 22.43 -22.38 4.22
C LEU A 124 23.30 -21.44 3.39
N GLN A 125 22.71 -20.71 2.46
CA GLN A 125 23.40 -19.68 1.67
C GLN A 125 23.95 -18.57 2.59
N ILE A 126 23.14 -18.07 3.53
CA ILE A 126 23.56 -17.07 4.50
C ILE A 126 24.71 -17.61 5.36
N ALA A 127 24.61 -18.84 5.85
CA ALA A 127 25.65 -19.45 6.67
C ALA A 127 26.99 -19.59 5.91
N SER A 128 26.94 -19.95 4.62
CA SER A 128 28.12 -19.98 3.75
C SER A 128 28.75 -18.61 3.57
N LEU A 129 27.92 -17.56 3.35
CA LEU A 129 28.38 -16.19 3.20
C LEU A 129 28.93 -15.61 4.51
N ASP A 130 28.29 -15.90 5.66
CA ASP A 130 28.78 -15.49 6.98
C ASP A 130 30.15 -16.13 7.29
N ALA A 131 30.39 -17.39 6.92
CA ALA A 131 31.68 -18.02 7.03
C ALA A 131 32.75 -17.36 6.13
N GLN A 132 32.38 -16.99 4.90
CA GLN A 132 33.26 -16.26 3.98
C GLN A 132 33.59 -14.86 4.51
N ILE A 133 32.62 -14.12 5.03
CA ILE A 133 32.81 -12.80 5.63
C ILE A 133 33.78 -12.89 6.81
N ALA A 134 33.55 -13.84 7.73
CA ALA A 134 34.42 -14.03 8.88
C ALA A 134 35.86 -14.36 8.48
N ARG A 135 36.07 -15.15 7.39
CA ARG A 135 37.40 -15.39 6.83
C ARG A 135 38.03 -14.10 6.30
N CYS A 136 37.32 -13.34 5.50
CA CYS A 136 37.85 -12.09 4.96
C CYS A 136 38.22 -11.08 6.08
N GLU A 137 37.39 -11.00 7.11
CA GLU A 137 37.65 -10.14 8.28
C GLU A 137 38.91 -10.61 9.03
N ALA A 138 39.09 -11.92 9.23
CA ALA A 138 40.28 -12.49 9.84
C ALA A 138 41.56 -12.23 9.00
N GLU A 139 41.47 -12.35 7.66
CA GLU A 139 42.60 -12.02 6.76
C GLU A 139 42.99 -10.55 6.83
N ILE A 140 42.03 -9.61 6.87
CA ILE A 140 42.28 -8.15 6.98
C ILE A 140 42.87 -7.81 8.34
N ALA A 141 42.34 -8.37 9.42
CA ALA A 141 42.82 -8.15 10.78
C ALA A 141 44.15 -8.87 11.06
N ARG A 142 44.54 -9.84 10.22
CA ARG A 142 45.66 -10.77 10.42
C ARG A 142 45.53 -11.58 11.72
N GLU A 143 44.32 -11.90 12.09
CA GLU A 143 43.97 -12.72 13.25
C GLU A 143 43.63 -14.16 12.83
N PRO A 144 43.71 -15.13 13.75
CA PRO A 144 43.27 -16.48 13.46
C PRO A 144 41.79 -16.52 13.07
N PHE A 145 41.47 -17.25 12.01
CA PHE A 145 40.08 -17.47 11.62
C PHE A 145 39.38 -18.40 12.60
N HIS A 146 38.19 -17.99 13.04
CA HIS A 146 37.30 -18.81 13.87
C HIS A 146 35.97 -18.99 13.13
N PRO A 147 35.62 -20.21 12.69
CA PRO A 147 34.36 -20.47 12.01
C PRO A 147 33.16 -20.01 12.85
N PRO A 148 32.16 -19.35 12.26
CA PRO A 148 30.94 -19.00 12.98
C PRO A 148 30.24 -20.24 13.54
N GLN A 149 29.77 -20.15 14.78
CA GLN A 149 28.99 -21.26 15.37
C GLN A 149 27.62 -21.34 14.71
N SER A 150 27.21 -22.52 14.30
CA SER A 150 25.91 -22.80 13.70
C SER A 150 25.30 -24.07 14.25
N THR A 151 23.99 -24.09 14.39
CA THR A 151 23.21 -25.27 14.77
C THR A 151 22.91 -26.16 13.56
N LEU A 152 23.14 -25.69 12.33
CA LEU A 152 22.91 -26.45 11.12
C LEU A 152 24.15 -27.28 10.77
N PRO A 153 24.04 -28.60 10.64
CA PRO A 153 25.20 -29.46 10.32
C PRO A 153 25.92 -29.06 9.07
N GLU A 154 25.19 -28.68 8.03
CA GLU A 154 25.74 -28.27 6.72
C GLU A 154 26.52 -26.92 6.83
N ALA A 155 26.11 -26.05 7.71
CA ALA A 155 26.81 -24.77 7.96
C ALA A 155 28.18 -25.01 8.64
N VAL A 156 28.32 -26.03 9.46
CA VAL A 156 29.62 -26.44 10.03
C VAL A 156 30.59 -26.87 8.92
N THR A 157 30.08 -27.53 7.90
CA THR A 157 30.89 -27.94 6.74
C THR A 157 31.44 -26.72 5.98
N TYR A 158 30.62 -25.65 5.79
CA TYR A 158 31.08 -24.41 5.19
C TYR A 158 32.16 -23.73 6.01
N GLY A 159 32.01 -23.72 7.35
CA GLY A 159 33.03 -23.21 8.26
C GLY A 159 34.37 -23.92 8.11
N ALA A 160 34.35 -25.27 8.08
CA ALA A 160 35.57 -26.10 7.86
C ALA A 160 36.22 -25.87 6.49
N LEU A 161 35.42 -25.69 5.44
CA LEU A 161 35.93 -25.35 4.10
C LEU A 161 36.62 -23.99 4.08
N GLN A 162 36.03 -23.00 4.71
CA GLN A 162 36.61 -21.65 4.82
C GLN A 162 37.88 -21.65 5.71
N GLN A 163 37.95 -22.51 6.72
CA GLN A 163 39.18 -22.69 7.51
C GLN A 163 40.34 -23.19 6.63
N THR A 164 40.12 -24.28 5.85
CA THR A 164 41.15 -24.80 4.95
C THR A 164 41.60 -23.73 3.97
N TYR A 165 40.67 -23.00 3.38
CA TYR A 165 40.98 -21.94 2.43
C TYR A 165 41.76 -20.77 3.06
N TYR A 166 41.39 -20.38 4.30
CA TYR A 166 42.13 -19.38 5.07
C TYR A 166 43.59 -19.83 5.30
N ASP A 167 43.81 -21.06 5.73
CA ASP A 167 45.14 -21.59 6.02
C ASP A 167 46.02 -21.60 4.76
N GLU A 168 45.49 -22.00 3.60
CA GLU A 168 46.20 -21.97 2.32
C GLU A 168 46.54 -20.54 1.90
N ARG A 169 45.59 -19.60 1.99
CA ARG A 169 45.81 -18.20 1.65
C ARG A 169 46.83 -17.54 2.57
N LYS A 170 46.73 -17.85 3.85
CA LYS A 170 47.70 -17.33 4.85
C LYS A 170 49.14 -17.82 4.52
N GLN A 171 49.28 -19.13 4.22
CA GLN A 171 50.58 -19.67 3.83
C GLN A 171 51.12 -19.00 2.56
N GLN A 172 50.28 -18.76 1.56
CA GLN A 172 50.69 -18.03 0.34
C GLN A 172 51.16 -16.61 0.66
N PHE A 173 50.38 -15.85 1.46
CA PHE A 173 50.74 -14.50 1.85
C PHE A 173 52.05 -14.46 2.61
N ASP A 174 52.19 -15.28 3.65
CA ASP A 174 53.42 -15.36 4.45
C ASP A 174 54.66 -15.75 3.62
N SER A 175 54.50 -16.72 2.69
CA SER A 175 55.58 -17.14 1.80
C SER A 175 56.05 -16.01 0.88
N GLN A 176 55.13 -15.22 0.33
CA GLN A 176 55.50 -14.07 -0.50
C GLN A 176 56.18 -12.98 0.32
N LEU A 177 55.68 -12.65 1.52
CA LEU A 177 56.36 -11.70 2.40
C LEU A 177 57.76 -12.12 2.76
N HIS A 178 57.98 -13.40 3.06
CA HIS A 178 59.34 -13.95 3.31
C HIS A 178 60.26 -13.83 2.10
N ALA A 179 59.75 -14.04 0.87
CA ALA A 179 60.53 -13.87 -0.35
C ALA A 179 60.94 -12.38 -0.55
N ASP A 180 59.98 -11.47 -0.35
CA ASP A 180 60.25 -10.02 -0.48
C ASP A 180 61.26 -9.54 0.59
N ASP A 181 61.09 -9.98 1.85
CA ASP A 181 62.02 -9.70 2.93
C ASP A 181 63.43 -10.24 2.68
N ALA A 182 63.56 -11.43 2.13
CA ALA A 182 64.84 -12.00 1.72
C ALA A 182 65.52 -11.18 0.62
N GLN A 183 64.75 -10.71 -0.38
CA GLN A 183 65.24 -9.81 -1.43
C GLN A 183 65.76 -8.48 -0.87
N ILE A 184 64.99 -7.85 0.04
CA ILE A 184 65.38 -6.62 0.74
C ILE A 184 66.64 -6.84 1.54
N ALA A 185 66.76 -7.96 2.28
CA ALA A 185 67.94 -8.29 3.06
C ALA A 185 69.18 -8.51 2.19
N GLN A 186 69.01 -9.17 1.05
CA GLN A 186 70.07 -9.36 0.07
C GLN A 186 70.59 -8.03 -0.49
N THR A 187 69.69 -7.14 -0.89
CA THR A 187 70.07 -5.83 -1.43
C THR A 187 70.75 -4.96 -0.36
N ARG A 188 70.28 -5.00 0.89
CA ARG A 188 70.96 -4.33 2.01
C ARG A 188 72.37 -4.84 2.24
N ALA A 189 72.59 -6.16 2.14
CA ALA A 189 73.94 -6.72 2.25
C ALA A 189 74.85 -6.25 1.10
N THR A 190 74.31 -6.11 -0.11
CA THR A 190 75.04 -5.58 -1.29
C THR A 190 75.40 -4.10 -1.07
N ILE A 191 74.50 -3.26 -0.54
CA ILE A 191 74.76 -1.87 -0.18
C ILE A 191 75.88 -1.80 0.84
N SER A 192 75.84 -2.56 1.92
CA SER A 192 76.88 -2.62 2.95
C SER A 192 78.22 -2.98 2.33
N LYS A 193 78.30 -3.93 1.42
CA LYS A 193 79.54 -4.29 0.74
C LYS A 193 80.12 -3.15 -0.09
N PHE A 194 79.27 -2.52 -0.94
CA PHE A 194 79.78 -1.38 -1.74
C PHE A 194 80.16 -0.20 -0.89
N HIS A 195 79.45 0.11 0.19
CA HIS A 195 79.81 1.15 1.14
C HIS A 195 81.23 0.91 1.80
N ASP A 196 81.49 -0.37 2.21
CA ASP A 196 82.78 -0.76 2.78
C ASP A 196 83.92 -0.68 1.76
N ASP A 197 83.60 -1.11 0.49
CA ASP A 197 84.56 -1.06 -0.60
C ASP A 197 84.91 0.41 -1.01
N GLU A 198 83.92 1.30 -1.10
CA GLU A 198 84.10 2.75 -1.34
C GLU A 198 85.02 3.35 -0.29
N ALA A 199 84.75 3.10 1.00
CA ALA A 199 85.56 3.63 2.09
C ALA A 199 87.01 3.18 1.95
N ARG A 200 87.26 1.91 1.62
CA ARG A 200 88.64 1.37 1.40
C ARG A 200 89.33 2.02 0.18
N TYR A 201 88.62 2.16 -0.93
CA TYR A 201 89.17 2.80 -2.13
C TYR A 201 89.39 4.30 -1.94
N ALA A 202 88.54 5.00 -1.18
CA ALA A 202 88.72 6.38 -0.83
C ALA A 202 89.99 6.62 -0.02
N ASP A 203 90.32 5.74 0.94
CA ASP A 203 91.56 5.79 1.68
C ASP A 203 92.78 5.53 0.81
N ARG A 204 92.67 4.52 -0.10
CA ARG A 204 93.76 4.28 -1.09
C ARG A 204 93.93 5.45 -2.04
N ALA A 205 92.88 6.16 -2.44
CA ALA A 205 92.96 7.34 -3.29
C ALA A 205 93.69 8.47 -2.62
N LYS A 206 93.52 8.70 -1.30
CA LYS A 206 94.27 9.63 -0.53
C LYS A 206 95.78 9.31 -0.58
N ILE A 207 96.13 8.05 -0.30
CA ILE A 207 97.57 7.60 -0.34
C ILE A 207 98.16 7.79 -1.75
N ALA A 208 97.43 7.41 -2.81
CA ALA A 208 97.83 7.55 -4.18
C ALA A 208 98.04 9.01 -4.59
N ASN A 209 97.22 9.91 -4.12
CA ASN A 209 97.33 11.33 -4.31
C ASN A 209 98.60 11.93 -3.62
N ASP A 210 98.88 11.49 -2.39
CA ASP A 210 100.09 11.88 -1.67
C ASP A 210 101.38 11.41 -2.37
N ILE A 211 101.39 10.16 -2.88
CA ILE A 211 102.46 9.58 -3.69
C ILE A 211 102.66 10.38 -4.97
N GLU A 212 101.59 10.70 -5.70
CA GLU A 212 101.69 11.53 -6.92
C GLU A 212 102.22 12.92 -6.61
N ALA A 213 101.75 13.61 -5.57
CA ALA A 213 102.24 14.92 -5.16
C ALA A 213 103.72 14.91 -4.81
N MET A 214 104.17 13.86 -4.07
CA MET A 214 105.53 13.69 -3.72
C MET A 214 106.44 13.48 -4.99
N ARG A 215 105.98 12.62 -5.92
CA ARG A 215 106.70 12.39 -7.16
C ARG A 215 106.70 13.60 -8.10
N ALA A 216 105.60 14.39 -8.11
CA ALA A 216 105.56 15.63 -8.85
C ALA A 216 106.57 16.68 -8.32
N ALA A 217 106.66 16.82 -6.98
CA ALA A 217 107.69 17.68 -6.39
C ALA A 217 109.09 17.24 -6.71
N LEU A 218 109.43 15.96 -6.66
CA LEU A 218 110.70 15.39 -7.04
C LEU A 218 111.02 15.61 -8.52
N ALA A 219 110.06 15.45 -9.41
CA ALA A 219 110.21 15.70 -10.84
C ALA A 219 110.46 17.19 -11.16
N ALA A 220 109.73 18.11 -10.47
CA ALA A 220 109.90 19.54 -10.61
C ALA A 220 111.28 20.00 -10.12
N ALA A 221 111.83 19.34 -9.11
CA ALA A 221 113.17 19.58 -8.58
C ALA A 221 114.29 18.92 -9.39
N GLN A 222 113.94 18.21 -10.53
CA GLN A 222 114.88 17.50 -11.40
C GLN A 222 115.51 16.25 -10.75
N TYR A 223 115.09 15.81 -9.57
CA TYR A 223 115.61 14.61 -8.87
C TYR A 223 114.77 13.39 -9.12
N GLY A 224 113.61 13.45 -9.84
CA GLY A 224 112.73 12.35 -10.16
C GLY A 224 112.55 12.15 -11.65
N SER A 225 112.26 10.88 -12.05
CA SER A 225 111.91 10.54 -13.45
C SER A 225 110.45 10.92 -13.79
N ARG A 226 110.29 11.56 -14.96
CA ARG A 226 108.90 11.87 -15.48
C ARG A 226 108.09 10.58 -15.68
N LEU A 227 108.71 9.45 -16.00
CA LEU A 227 108.09 8.17 -16.13
C LEU A 227 107.41 7.74 -14.81
N ASN A 228 108.17 7.90 -13.67
CA ASN A 228 107.66 7.57 -12.35
C ASN A 228 106.51 8.45 -11.92
N LEU A 229 106.44 9.73 -12.33
CA LEU A 229 105.33 10.62 -12.12
C LEU A 229 104.08 10.16 -12.90
N LEU A 230 104.22 9.84 -14.24
CA LEU A 230 103.12 9.37 -15.09
C LEU A 230 102.60 8.06 -14.56
N GLN A 231 103.39 7.13 -14.06
CA GLN A 231 102.98 5.86 -13.43
C GLN A 231 102.17 6.14 -12.16
N ALA A 232 102.51 7.14 -11.32
CA ALA A 232 101.76 7.49 -10.13
C ALA A 232 100.44 8.15 -10.47
N THR A 233 100.43 8.98 -11.52
CA THR A 233 99.18 9.59 -12.02
C THR A 233 98.19 8.50 -12.57
N ASP A 234 98.72 7.60 -13.37
CA ASP A 234 97.95 6.49 -13.88
C ASP A 234 97.33 5.61 -12.77
N GLN A 235 98.16 5.25 -11.78
CA GLN A 235 97.69 4.47 -10.62
C GLN A 235 96.66 5.23 -9.78
N ARG A 236 96.75 6.53 -9.61
CA ARG A 236 95.74 7.34 -8.95
C ARG A 236 94.44 7.41 -9.73
N LEU A 237 94.53 7.60 -11.06
CA LEU A 237 93.34 7.61 -11.92
C LEU A 237 92.60 6.26 -11.92
N GLU A 238 93.34 5.15 -11.89
CA GLU A 238 92.71 3.81 -11.77
C GLU A 238 91.99 3.62 -10.42
N ILE A 239 92.60 4.10 -9.31
CA ILE A 239 91.95 4.03 -7.99
C ILE A 239 90.71 4.95 -7.94
N LEU A 240 90.78 6.17 -8.49
CA LEU A 240 89.59 7.05 -8.57
C LEU A 240 88.47 6.48 -9.40
N ARG A 241 88.79 5.81 -10.51
CA ARG A 241 87.76 5.08 -11.31
C ARG A 241 87.05 4.03 -10.48
N ASN A 242 87.80 3.31 -9.60
CA ASN A 242 87.15 2.30 -8.72
C ASN A 242 86.27 2.94 -7.65
N VAL A 243 86.70 4.12 -7.06
CA VAL A 243 85.82 4.85 -6.16
C VAL A 243 84.54 5.27 -6.85
N GLU A 244 84.64 5.86 -8.06
CA GLU A 244 83.46 6.25 -8.83
C GLU A 244 82.55 5.07 -9.20
N PHE A 245 83.18 3.93 -9.55
CA PHE A 245 82.37 2.68 -9.83
C PHE A 245 81.64 2.23 -8.60
N ASP A 246 82.26 2.23 -7.39
CA ASP A 246 81.61 1.80 -6.18
C ASP A 246 80.48 2.77 -5.76
N GLN A 247 80.71 4.09 -5.92
CA GLN A 247 79.66 5.12 -5.67
C GLN A 247 78.43 4.94 -6.58
N ASN A 248 78.66 4.69 -7.87
CA ASN A 248 77.62 4.47 -8.82
C ASN A 248 76.86 3.15 -8.49
N SER A 249 77.60 2.07 -8.14
CA SER A 249 77.03 0.78 -7.74
C SER A 249 76.25 0.85 -6.43
N LEU A 250 76.72 1.69 -5.49
CA LEU A 250 75.98 1.98 -4.25
C LEU A 250 74.65 2.65 -4.54
N SER A 251 74.67 3.76 -5.32
CA SER A 251 73.46 4.50 -5.71
C SER A 251 72.45 3.57 -6.47
N GLU A 252 72.92 2.74 -7.41
CA GLU A 252 72.09 1.76 -8.10
C GLU A 252 71.45 0.75 -7.12
N SER A 253 72.25 0.25 -6.14
CA SER A 253 71.74 -0.70 -5.14
C SER A 253 70.75 -0.04 -4.17
N GLU A 254 70.89 1.27 -3.84
CA GLU A 254 69.90 2.03 -3.05
C GLU A 254 68.60 2.15 -3.79
N HIS A 255 68.61 2.49 -5.09
CA HIS A 255 67.39 2.49 -5.92
C HIS A 255 66.75 1.11 -6.05
N GLN A 256 67.54 0.03 -6.11
CA GLN A 256 67.05 -1.33 -6.09
C GLN A 256 66.39 -1.68 -4.75
N LEU A 257 66.90 -1.18 -3.63
CA LEU A 257 66.29 -1.34 -2.30
C LEU A 257 64.91 -0.65 -2.23
N ASP A 258 64.84 0.59 -2.68
CA ASP A 258 63.58 1.36 -2.69
C ASP A 258 62.53 0.68 -3.57
N ALA A 259 62.94 0.14 -4.73
CA ALA A 259 62.06 -0.65 -5.61
C ALA A 259 61.55 -1.92 -4.91
N ALA A 260 62.46 -2.65 -4.21
CA ALA A 260 62.09 -3.89 -3.51
C ALA A 260 61.12 -3.61 -2.34
N ILE A 261 61.32 -2.51 -1.59
CA ILE A 261 60.41 -2.08 -0.52
C ILE A 261 59.03 -1.72 -1.12
N SER A 262 59.04 -0.89 -2.18
CA SER A 262 57.80 -0.47 -2.87
C SER A 262 57.02 -1.67 -3.44
N ASN A 263 57.69 -2.68 -3.99
CA ASN A 263 57.08 -3.90 -4.48
C ASN A 263 56.41 -4.71 -3.35
N LYS A 264 57.06 -4.83 -2.20
CA LYS A 264 56.48 -5.46 -1.01
C LYS A 264 55.22 -4.74 -0.53
N GLU A 265 55.32 -3.40 -0.44
CA GLU A 265 54.14 -2.59 -0.06
C GLU A 265 53.01 -2.71 -1.05
N ALA A 266 53.28 -2.67 -2.35
CA ALA A 266 52.30 -2.86 -3.41
C ALA A 266 51.60 -4.23 -3.32
N PHE A 267 52.37 -5.30 -3.06
CA PHE A 267 51.79 -6.64 -2.84
C PHE A 267 50.81 -6.64 -1.66
N VAL A 268 51.18 -6.07 -0.52
CA VAL A 268 50.31 -6.01 0.66
C VAL A 268 49.02 -5.21 0.35
N GLN A 269 49.15 -4.07 -0.32
CA GLN A 269 47.98 -3.27 -0.70
C GLN A 269 47.07 -3.97 -1.70
N GLN A 270 47.66 -4.64 -2.68
CA GLN A 270 46.89 -5.43 -3.66
C GLN A 270 46.12 -6.57 -2.97
N TRP A 271 46.80 -7.29 -2.05
CA TRP A 271 46.15 -8.36 -1.27
C TRP A 271 44.99 -7.83 -0.45
N LEU A 272 45.16 -6.74 0.31
CA LEU A 272 44.10 -6.11 1.10
C LEU A 272 42.96 -5.61 0.23
N SER A 273 43.25 -5.04 -0.94
CA SER A 273 42.22 -4.58 -1.88
C SER A 273 41.37 -5.76 -2.39
N GLN A 274 42.01 -6.87 -2.72
CA GLN A 274 41.30 -8.08 -3.17
C GLN A 274 40.41 -8.66 -2.07
N VAL A 275 40.92 -8.78 -0.83
CA VAL A 275 40.13 -9.31 0.29
C VAL A 275 38.96 -8.38 0.63
N ASN A 276 39.17 -7.07 0.60
CA ASN A 276 38.08 -6.09 0.81
C ASN A 276 37.00 -6.19 -0.28
N GLN A 277 37.39 -6.39 -1.54
CA GLN A 277 36.44 -6.58 -2.64
C GLN A 277 35.60 -7.87 -2.44
N GLU A 278 36.25 -8.96 -2.02
CA GLU A 278 35.56 -10.21 -1.66
C GLU A 278 34.61 -9.99 -0.49
N LEU A 279 35.05 -9.27 0.56
CA LEU A 279 34.24 -8.96 1.74
C LEU A 279 32.99 -8.15 1.37
N ILE A 280 33.15 -7.08 0.57
CA ILE A 280 32.01 -6.25 0.12
C ILE A 280 31.02 -7.09 -0.67
N THR A 281 31.52 -7.92 -1.59
CA THR A 281 30.65 -8.80 -2.40
C THR A 281 29.91 -9.81 -1.54
N ALA A 282 30.60 -10.45 -0.59
CA ALA A 282 29.98 -11.42 0.31
C ALA A 282 28.92 -10.78 1.22
N ARG A 283 29.19 -9.56 1.75
CA ARG A 283 28.22 -8.80 2.56
C ARG A 283 26.98 -8.44 1.76
N ASN A 284 27.15 -7.91 0.56
CA ASN A 284 26.01 -7.56 -0.32
C ASN A 284 25.16 -8.79 -0.65
N ASN A 285 25.78 -9.89 -0.98
CA ASN A 285 25.08 -11.15 -1.26
C ASN A 285 24.35 -11.70 -0.03
N ARG A 286 24.98 -11.63 1.16
CA ARG A 286 24.34 -12.02 2.43
C ARG A 286 23.12 -11.17 2.73
N ASP A 287 23.23 -9.85 2.57
CA ASP A 287 22.13 -8.93 2.87
C ASP A 287 20.97 -9.16 1.89
N ALA A 288 21.25 -9.38 0.61
CA ALA A 288 20.24 -9.79 -0.37
C ALA A 288 19.58 -11.14 -0.01
N ALA A 289 20.37 -12.12 0.42
CA ALA A 289 19.84 -13.41 0.85
C ALA A 289 18.99 -13.30 2.13
N ARG A 290 19.33 -12.40 3.07
CA ARG A 290 18.53 -12.13 4.26
C ARG A 290 17.16 -11.55 3.93
N GLU A 291 17.10 -10.61 2.98
CA GLU A 291 15.83 -10.07 2.49
C GLU A 291 14.96 -11.15 1.80
N GLN A 292 15.59 -12.01 1.02
CA GLN A 292 14.91 -13.15 0.41
C GLN A 292 14.41 -14.14 1.47
N LEU A 293 15.20 -14.41 2.51
CA LEU A 293 14.80 -15.25 3.63
C LEU A 293 13.58 -14.68 4.37
N ALA A 294 13.56 -13.37 4.62
CA ALA A 294 12.42 -12.73 5.26
C ALA A 294 11.13 -12.90 4.44
N LYS A 295 11.21 -12.80 3.11
CA LYS A 295 10.09 -13.10 2.21
C LYS A 295 9.69 -14.57 2.26
N ALA A 296 10.64 -15.49 2.17
CA ALA A 296 10.38 -16.92 2.20
C ALA A 296 9.76 -17.40 3.51
N VAL A 297 10.17 -16.82 4.65
CA VAL A 297 9.54 -17.07 5.96
C VAL A 297 8.08 -16.61 5.96
N LYS A 298 7.79 -15.42 5.43
CA LYS A 298 6.42 -14.94 5.26
C LYS A 298 5.58 -15.86 4.39
N HIS A 299 6.10 -16.31 3.24
CA HIS A 299 5.42 -17.29 2.39
C HIS A 299 5.14 -18.60 3.13
N LYS A 300 6.11 -19.10 3.93
CA LYS A 300 5.92 -20.28 4.77
C LYS A 300 4.81 -20.10 5.81
N ASP A 301 4.68 -18.91 6.42
CA ASP A 301 3.62 -18.63 7.40
C ASP A 301 2.23 -18.61 6.73
N LEU A 302 2.15 -18.12 5.47
CA LEU A 302 0.91 -18.07 4.69
C LEU A 302 0.39 -19.44 4.22
N VAL A 303 1.15 -20.51 4.42
CA VAL A 303 0.69 -21.91 4.22
C VAL A 303 -0.45 -22.26 5.19
N ARG A 304 -0.56 -21.59 6.35
CA ARG A 304 -1.65 -21.71 7.29
C ARG A 304 -2.63 -20.58 7.04
N LEU A 305 -3.79 -20.92 6.48
CA LEU A 305 -4.86 -19.98 6.22
C LEU A 305 -5.72 -19.82 7.47
N GLU A 306 -5.62 -18.68 8.12
CA GLU A 306 -6.35 -18.34 9.34
C GLU A 306 -7.38 -17.25 9.07
N ALA A 307 -8.48 -17.25 9.82
CA ALA A 307 -9.50 -16.23 9.73
C ALA A 307 -8.98 -14.87 10.25
N PRO A 308 -8.99 -13.80 9.44
CA PRO A 308 -8.50 -12.49 9.86
C PRO A 308 -9.41 -11.81 10.88
N ASP A 309 -10.73 -12.13 10.88
CA ASP A 309 -11.72 -11.66 11.85
C ASP A 309 -12.83 -12.71 12.03
N GLN A 310 -13.74 -12.46 13.00
CA GLN A 310 -14.93 -13.29 13.17
C GLN A 310 -15.81 -13.21 11.91
N ALA A 311 -16.06 -14.34 11.28
CA ALA A 311 -16.76 -14.41 10.01
C ALA A 311 -17.62 -15.68 9.89
N VAL A 312 -18.39 -15.73 8.81
CA VAL A 312 -19.09 -16.95 8.37
C VAL A 312 -18.51 -17.36 7.02
N VAL A 313 -18.23 -18.63 6.84
CA VAL A 313 -17.80 -19.19 5.56
C VAL A 313 -18.97 -19.16 4.59
N LEU A 314 -18.92 -18.30 3.58
CA LEU A 314 -19.98 -18.17 2.58
C LEU A 314 -19.88 -19.25 1.49
N LYS A 315 -18.67 -19.48 1.03
CA LYS A 315 -18.39 -20.40 -0.07
C LYS A 315 -17.03 -21.04 0.11
N LEU A 316 -16.95 -22.32 -0.14
CA LEU A 316 -15.72 -23.11 -0.17
C LEU A 316 -15.49 -23.63 -1.60
N ALA A 317 -14.23 -23.61 -2.04
CA ALA A 317 -13.86 -24.23 -3.31
C ALA A 317 -14.16 -25.74 -3.26
N LYS A 318 -14.77 -26.27 -4.32
CA LYS A 318 -15.07 -27.71 -4.43
C LYS A 318 -13.79 -28.51 -4.77
N LEU A 319 -12.83 -28.46 -3.86
CA LEU A 319 -11.52 -29.11 -3.98
C LEU A 319 -11.36 -30.13 -2.85
N SER A 320 -10.70 -31.23 -3.14
CA SER A 320 -10.37 -32.26 -2.15
C SER A 320 -8.96 -32.09 -1.59
N VAL A 321 -8.70 -32.66 -0.42
CA VAL A 321 -7.34 -32.83 0.09
C VAL A 321 -6.47 -33.54 -0.95
N GLY A 322 -5.28 -33.03 -1.21
CA GLY A 322 -4.39 -33.46 -2.26
C GLY A 322 -4.55 -32.73 -3.61
N SER A 323 -5.55 -31.85 -3.75
CA SER A 323 -5.70 -31.02 -4.95
C SER A 323 -4.59 -29.94 -5.00
N VAL A 324 -4.13 -29.64 -6.23
CA VAL A 324 -3.16 -28.58 -6.49
C VAL A 324 -3.89 -27.28 -6.73
N LEU A 325 -3.56 -26.25 -5.97
CA LEU A 325 -3.95 -24.86 -6.18
C LEU A 325 -2.88 -24.15 -7.00
N LYS A 326 -3.31 -23.31 -7.93
CA LYS A 326 -2.44 -22.36 -8.64
C LYS A 326 -2.45 -21.04 -7.92
N GLU A 327 -1.48 -20.19 -8.22
CA GLU A 327 -1.46 -18.81 -7.77
C GLU A 327 -2.76 -18.09 -8.17
N GLY A 328 -3.41 -17.45 -7.20
CA GLY A 328 -4.67 -16.75 -7.37
C GLY A 328 -5.92 -17.63 -7.36
N ASP A 329 -5.79 -18.95 -7.26
CA ASP A 329 -6.97 -19.83 -7.17
C ASP A 329 -7.75 -19.52 -5.90
N PHE A 330 -9.07 -19.39 -6.07
CA PHE A 330 -10.03 -19.19 -4.99
C PHE A 330 -10.09 -20.42 -4.09
N LEU A 331 -9.98 -20.22 -2.78
CA LEU A 331 -10.16 -21.31 -1.81
C LEU A 331 -11.44 -21.14 -0.99
N LEU A 332 -11.64 -20.00 -0.34
CA LEU A 332 -12.84 -19.74 0.47
C LEU A 332 -13.17 -18.23 0.55
N ASN A 333 -14.46 -17.95 0.80
CA ASN A 333 -14.98 -16.60 0.97
C ASN A 333 -15.63 -16.47 2.35
N LEU A 334 -15.26 -15.41 3.07
CA LEU A 334 -15.74 -15.14 4.42
C LEU A 334 -16.56 -13.85 4.46
N ALA A 335 -17.72 -13.89 5.14
CA ALA A 335 -18.47 -12.69 5.48
C ALA A 335 -18.18 -12.28 6.92
N PRO A 336 -17.65 -11.08 7.19
CA PRO A 336 -17.43 -10.59 8.54
C PRO A 336 -18.74 -10.51 9.33
N LEU A 337 -18.76 -11.08 10.56
CA LEU A 337 -19.96 -11.10 11.42
C LEU A 337 -20.22 -9.76 12.12
N ARG A 338 -19.21 -8.96 12.32
CA ARG A 338 -19.28 -7.68 13.03
C ARG A 338 -19.45 -6.48 12.11
N SER A 339 -19.46 -6.70 10.80
CA SER A 339 -19.66 -5.61 9.85
C SER A 339 -21.08 -5.05 9.99
N PRO A 340 -21.25 -3.74 10.21
CA PRO A 340 -22.57 -3.13 10.17
C PRO A 340 -23.20 -3.38 8.80
N VAL A 341 -24.50 -3.67 8.81
CA VAL A 341 -25.26 -3.87 7.58
C VAL A 341 -25.91 -2.57 7.14
N GLU A 342 -25.92 -2.33 5.85
CA GLU A 342 -26.59 -1.22 5.18
C GLU A 342 -27.60 -1.78 4.17
N ALA A 343 -28.60 -0.99 3.81
CA ALA A 343 -29.48 -1.34 2.70
C ALA A 343 -28.98 -0.64 1.42
N GLU A 344 -28.64 -1.39 0.40
CA GLU A 344 -28.41 -0.86 -0.94
C GLU A 344 -29.70 -0.97 -1.74
N VAL A 345 -30.20 0.17 -2.22
CA VAL A 345 -31.49 0.25 -2.89
C VAL A 345 -31.38 0.90 -4.26
N HIS A 346 -32.16 0.43 -5.21
CA HIS A 346 -32.25 0.95 -6.56
C HIS A 346 -33.34 2.02 -6.64
N ILE A 347 -32.99 3.21 -7.11
CA ILE A 347 -33.89 4.36 -7.26
C ILE A 347 -34.01 4.65 -8.74
N ALA A 348 -35.23 4.77 -9.22
CA ALA A 348 -35.49 5.13 -10.61
C ALA A 348 -34.90 6.49 -10.97
N ALA A 349 -34.33 6.62 -12.16
CA ALA A 349 -33.64 7.84 -12.61
C ALA A 349 -34.56 9.10 -12.56
N ARG A 350 -35.87 8.94 -12.76
CA ARG A 350 -36.85 10.04 -12.66
C ARG A 350 -37.03 10.61 -11.27
N ASP A 351 -36.67 9.85 -10.22
CA ASP A 351 -36.97 10.18 -8.83
C ASP A 351 -35.71 10.66 -8.06
N ILE A 352 -34.51 10.46 -8.62
CA ILE A 352 -33.24 10.76 -7.95
C ILE A 352 -33.08 12.25 -7.58
N GLY A 353 -33.62 13.15 -8.39
CA GLY A 353 -33.53 14.59 -8.15
C GLY A 353 -34.21 15.09 -6.87
N PHE A 354 -35.01 14.24 -6.22
CA PHE A 354 -35.74 14.59 -5.00
C PHE A 354 -35.04 14.09 -3.73
N ILE A 355 -34.13 13.11 -3.84
CA ILE A 355 -33.50 12.45 -2.70
C ILE A 355 -32.22 13.19 -2.31
N ARG A 356 -32.01 13.34 -1.02
CA ARG A 356 -30.80 13.96 -0.43
C ARG A 356 -30.15 13.03 0.57
N ILE A 357 -28.86 13.24 0.76
CA ILE A 357 -28.11 12.59 1.85
C ILE A 357 -28.74 13.03 3.18
N SER A 358 -28.91 12.08 4.10
CA SER A 358 -29.57 12.20 5.41
C SER A 358 -31.10 12.16 5.38
N ASP A 359 -31.75 12.00 4.23
CA ASP A 359 -33.19 11.74 4.19
C ASP A 359 -33.54 10.45 4.94
N THR A 360 -34.65 10.49 5.67
CA THR A 360 -35.14 9.34 6.43
C THR A 360 -35.79 8.33 5.47
N ALA A 361 -35.50 7.06 5.69
CA ALA A 361 -36.07 5.97 4.89
C ALA A 361 -36.70 4.91 5.80
N THR A 362 -37.88 4.46 5.41
CA THR A 362 -38.54 3.34 6.04
C THR A 362 -38.26 2.08 5.19
N LEU A 363 -37.64 1.08 5.81
CA LEU A 363 -37.22 -0.16 5.15
C LEU A 363 -38.22 -1.26 5.47
N LYS A 364 -38.78 -1.87 4.44
CA LYS A 364 -39.72 -2.99 4.49
C LYS A 364 -38.99 -4.24 4.04
N LEU A 365 -38.83 -5.21 4.94
CA LEU A 365 -38.15 -6.47 4.63
C LEU A 365 -39.13 -7.41 3.93
N ASP A 366 -38.77 -7.94 2.78
CA ASP A 366 -39.65 -8.86 2.01
C ASP A 366 -39.87 -10.19 2.75
N ALA A 367 -38.94 -10.56 3.65
CA ALA A 367 -39.07 -11.77 4.48
C ALA A 367 -40.22 -11.69 5.49
N PHE A 368 -40.77 -10.49 5.79
CA PHE A 368 -41.81 -10.26 6.77
C PHE A 368 -42.88 -9.31 6.23
N ASN A 369 -44.16 -9.62 6.50
CA ASN A 369 -45.23 -8.68 6.21
C ASN A 369 -45.09 -7.45 7.10
N PHE A 370 -44.77 -6.28 6.50
CA PHE A 370 -44.54 -5.05 7.22
C PHE A 370 -45.73 -4.54 8.04
N VAL A 371 -46.95 -4.91 7.66
CA VAL A 371 -48.17 -4.51 8.39
C VAL A 371 -48.27 -5.26 9.73
N GLU A 372 -47.84 -6.51 9.78
CA GLU A 372 -47.90 -7.35 10.97
C GLU A 372 -46.63 -7.24 11.81
N HIS A 373 -45.46 -7.27 11.15
CA HIS A 373 -44.20 -7.38 11.81
C HIS A 373 -43.44 -6.02 11.97
N GLY A 374 -43.91 -4.96 11.29
CA GLY A 374 -43.27 -3.63 11.37
C GLY A 374 -42.18 -3.43 10.33
N THR A 375 -41.40 -2.36 10.53
CA THR A 375 -40.40 -1.87 9.57
C THR A 375 -39.06 -1.55 10.28
N ALA A 376 -38.02 -1.37 9.50
CA ALA A 376 -36.77 -0.78 9.98
C ALA A 376 -36.68 0.68 9.52
N GLU A 377 -35.99 1.48 10.27
CA GLU A 377 -35.70 2.88 9.91
C GLU A 377 -34.23 3.05 9.56
N GLY A 378 -33.97 3.94 8.60
CA GLY A 378 -32.63 4.26 8.17
C GLY A 378 -32.50 5.67 7.65
N LYS A 379 -31.28 6.06 7.33
CA LYS A 379 -30.94 7.34 6.70
C LYS A 379 -30.11 7.10 5.45
N VAL A 380 -30.39 7.87 4.41
CA VAL A 380 -29.58 7.86 3.18
C VAL A 380 -28.17 8.33 3.50
N LYS A 381 -27.18 7.45 3.34
CA LYS A 381 -25.78 7.71 3.61
C LYS A 381 -25.04 8.21 2.37
N ALA A 382 -25.31 7.59 1.24
CA ALA A 382 -24.66 7.91 -0.03
C ALA A 382 -25.59 7.58 -1.20
N ILE A 383 -25.38 8.29 -2.30
CA ILE A 383 -26.06 8.06 -3.56
C ILE A 383 -24.94 7.97 -4.63
N SER A 384 -25.11 7.05 -5.60
CA SER A 384 -24.13 6.94 -6.69
C SER A 384 -24.13 8.18 -7.59
N ASP A 385 -22.94 8.62 -8.02
CA ASP A 385 -22.80 9.77 -8.92
C ASP A 385 -23.22 9.47 -10.36
N GLY A 386 -23.32 8.19 -10.72
CA GLY A 386 -23.70 7.72 -12.05
C GLY A 386 -24.91 6.78 -12.03
N SER A 387 -25.65 6.72 -13.13
CA SER A 387 -26.74 5.77 -13.35
C SER A 387 -26.20 4.43 -13.86
N PHE A 388 -26.87 3.35 -13.45
CA PHE A 388 -26.62 1.99 -13.91
C PHE A 388 -27.74 1.59 -14.90
N THR A 389 -27.35 0.91 -15.97
CA THR A 389 -28.26 0.40 -17.00
C THR A 389 -28.25 -1.13 -17.10
N LEU A 390 -27.45 -1.78 -16.27
CA LEU A 390 -27.35 -3.23 -16.13
C LEU A 390 -27.69 -3.61 -14.68
N ASP A 391 -28.43 -4.69 -14.50
CA ASP A 391 -28.65 -5.27 -13.18
C ASP A 391 -27.37 -5.96 -12.65
N ASP A 392 -27.38 -6.43 -11.40
CA ASP A 392 -26.24 -7.13 -10.79
C ASP A 392 -25.89 -8.46 -11.51
N ASN A 393 -26.75 -8.97 -12.39
CA ASN A 393 -26.56 -10.18 -13.21
C ASN A 393 -26.06 -9.82 -14.63
N GLY A 394 -25.90 -8.54 -14.95
CA GLY A 394 -25.45 -8.07 -16.26
C GLY A 394 -26.56 -7.96 -17.32
N ASN A 395 -27.84 -8.07 -16.94
CA ASN A 395 -28.96 -7.90 -17.88
C ASN A 395 -29.32 -6.41 -18.01
N PRO A 396 -29.73 -5.95 -19.20
CA PRO A 396 -30.21 -4.60 -19.41
C PRO A 396 -31.44 -4.31 -18.56
N THR A 397 -31.46 -3.16 -17.88
CA THR A 397 -32.62 -2.70 -17.09
C THR A 397 -32.83 -1.20 -17.29
N ASP A 398 -33.98 -0.69 -16.84
CA ASP A 398 -34.21 0.76 -16.82
C ASP A 398 -33.13 1.48 -16.00
N PRO A 399 -32.70 2.67 -16.41
CA PRO A 399 -31.68 3.42 -15.70
C PRO A 399 -32.06 3.66 -14.24
N TYR A 400 -31.17 3.29 -13.32
CA TYR A 400 -31.36 3.48 -11.89
C TYR A 400 -30.09 4.01 -11.23
N TYR A 401 -30.24 4.58 -10.04
CA TYR A 401 -29.15 4.99 -9.16
C TYR A 401 -29.12 4.10 -7.93
N LYS A 402 -27.95 3.78 -7.43
CA LYS A 402 -27.77 3.05 -6.18
C LYS A 402 -27.70 4.02 -5.01
N ALA A 403 -28.56 3.83 -4.02
CA ALA A 403 -28.45 4.56 -2.76
C ALA A 403 -28.15 3.59 -1.62
N ARG A 404 -27.22 3.98 -0.74
CA ARG A 404 -26.91 3.26 0.49
C ARG A 404 -27.61 3.93 1.66
N ILE A 405 -28.36 3.14 2.41
CA ILE A 405 -29.14 3.56 3.57
C ILE A 405 -28.56 2.89 4.80
N GLN A 406 -28.08 3.70 5.73
CA GLN A 406 -27.63 3.24 7.04
C GLN A 406 -28.85 2.90 7.89
N ILE A 407 -28.95 1.68 8.37
CA ILE A 407 -30.05 1.22 9.23
C ILE A 407 -29.78 1.74 10.64
N THR A 408 -30.72 2.54 11.17
CA THR A 408 -30.59 3.17 12.49
C THR A 408 -31.38 2.44 13.57
N SER A 409 -32.52 1.89 13.24
CA SER A 409 -33.39 1.19 14.19
C SER A 409 -34.18 0.06 13.51
N LEU A 410 -34.46 -0.97 14.28
CA LEU A 410 -35.28 -2.12 13.88
C LEU A 410 -36.52 -2.13 14.77
N HIS A 411 -37.70 -1.81 14.19
CA HIS A 411 -38.99 -1.85 14.88
C HIS A 411 -39.79 -3.07 14.43
N LEU A 412 -39.20 -4.26 14.61
CA LEU A 412 -39.84 -5.53 14.24
C LEU A 412 -40.51 -6.16 15.46
N LYS A 413 -41.75 -6.65 15.27
CA LYS A 413 -42.55 -7.36 16.27
C LYS A 413 -42.77 -8.80 15.81
N ASP A 414 -42.94 -9.70 16.76
CA ASP A 414 -43.26 -11.12 16.53
C ASP A 414 -42.29 -11.84 15.56
N VAL A 415 -41.00 -11.47 15.63
CA VAL A 415 -39.92 -12.15 14.88
C VAL A 415 -39.24 -13.22 15.74
N PRO A 416 -38.67 -14.29 15.17
CA PRO A 416 -37.98 -15.33 15.92
C PRO A 416 -36.88 -14.77 16.87
N ARG A 417 -36.76 -15.34 18.07
CA ARG A 417 -35.74 -14.93 19.03
C ARG A 417 -34.34 -15.10 18.42
N GLY A 418 -33.56 -14.00 18.39
CA GLY A 418 -32.23 -13.97 17.82
C GLY A 418 -32.18 -13.62 16.32
N PHE A 419 -33.33 -13.17 15.73
CA PHE A 419 -33.33 -12.64 14.38
C PHE A 419 -32.35 -11.47 14.23
N ARG A 420 -31.61 -11.46 13.17
CA ARG A 420 -30.73 -10.38 12.73
C ARG A 420 -30.80 -10.24 11.22
N LEU A 421 -30.51 -9.06 10.73
CA LEU A 421 -30.40 -8.83 9.29
C LEU A 421 -29.19 -9.63 8.75
N ILE A 422 -29.45 -10.38 7.70
CA ILE A 422 -28.43 -11.19 7.02
C ILE A 422 -28.18 -10.55 5.65
N PRO A 423 -26.90 -10.36 5.25
CA PRO A 423 -26.58 -9.91 3.90
C PRO A 423 -27.26 -10.79 2.84
N GLY A 424 -27.78 -10.15 1.79
CA GLY A 424 -28.57 -10.83 0.75
C GLY A 424 -30.08 -10.86 0.98
N MET A 425 -30.56 -10.40 2.14
CA MET A 425 -32.03 -10.22 2.33
C MET A 425 -32.52 -9.09 1.44
N THR A 426 -33.64 -9.35 0.74
CA THR A 426 -34.32 -8.36 -0.09
C THR A 426 -35.22 -7.46 0.75
N LEU A 427 -35.35 -6.23 0.34
CA LEU A 427 -36.16 -5.21 1.01
C LEU A 427 -36.60 -4.14 0.01
N THR A 428 -37.60 -3.36 0.42
CA THR A 428 -38.02 -2.15 -0.28
C THR A 428 -37.85 -0.94 0.66
N ALA A 429 -37.34 0.17 0.15
CA ALA A 429 -37.18 1.40 0.92
C ALA A 429 -38.15 2.48 0.44
N ASP A 430 -38.84 3.07 1.38
CA ASP A 430 -39.63 4.27 1.20
C ASP A 430 -38.88 5.48 1.76
N ILE A 431 -38.27 6.30 0.87
CA ILE A 431 -37.48 7.45 1.25
C ILE A 431 -38.36 8.67 1.34
N LEU A 432 -38.41 9.32 2.50
CA LEU A 432 -39.17 10.54 2.74
C LEU A 432 -38.41 11.74 2.17
N VAL A 433 -38.90 12.28 1.05
CA VAL A 433 -38.24 13.39 0.33
C VAL A 433 -38.88 14.77 0.62
N GLY A 434 -39.85 14.81 1.50
CA GLY A 434 -40.51 16.04 1.94
C GLY A 434 -41.98 15.87 2.16
N THR A 435 -42.69 16.97 2.43
CA THR A 435 -44.14 17.01 2.63
C THR A 435 -44.81 17.86 1.55
N ARG A 436 -46.04 17.54 1.21
CA ARG A 436 -46.83 18.25 0.20
C ARG A 436 -48.25 18.43 0.69
N SER A 437 -48.89 19.59 0.47
CA SER A 437 -50.29 19.75 0.79
C SER A 437 -51.17 18.95 -0.14
N VAL A 438 -52.27 18.39 0.38
CA VAL A 438 -53.27 17.63 -0.38
C VAL A 438 -53.81 18.45 -1.56
N PHE A 439 -54.04 19.78 -1.33
CA PHE A 439 -54.48 20.71 -2.37
C PHE A 439 -53.47 20.75 -3.54
N MET A 440 -52.17 20.89 -3.24
CA MET A 440 -51.11 20.92 -4.29
C MET A 440 -50.96 19.61 -5.03
N TYR A 441 -51.23 18.48 -4.35
CA TYR A 441 -51.27 17.16 -4.99
C TYR A 441 -52.37 17.09 -6.06
N LEU A 442 -53.61 17.53 -5.72
CA LEU A 442 -54.76 17.55 -6.65
C LEU A 442 -54.51 18.52 -7.82
N VAL A 443 -54.03 19.73 -7.54
CA VAL A 443 -53.71 20.72 -8.60
C VAL A 443 -52.66 20.24 -9.56
N HIS A 444 -51.59 19.60 -9.08
CA HIS A 444 -50.57 19.03 -9.98
C HIS A 444 -51.09 17.86 -10.87
N GLY A 445 -51.96 17.02 -10.29
CA GLY A 445 -52.60 15.97 -11.06
C GLY A 445 -53.46 16.51 -12.22
N MET A 446 -54.24 17.61 -11.93
CA MET A 446 -55.04 18.29 -12.97
C MET A 446 -54.16 19.01 -14.01
N VAL A 447 -53.13 19.74 -13.56
CA VAL A 447 -52.23 20.48 -14.46
C VAL A 447 -51.44 19.51 -15.37
N ARG A 448 -51.00 18.40 -14.81
CA ARG A 448 -50.30 17.36 -15.58
C ARG A 448 -51.24 16.75 -16.66
N GLY A 449 -52.44 16.39 -16.29
CA GLY A 449 -53.45 15.85 -17.24
C GLY A 449 -53.75 16.84 -18.39
N VAL A 450 -53.89 18.14 -18.06
CA VAL A 450 -54.13 19.18 -19.07
C VAL A 450 -52.88 19.42 -19.94
N SER A 451 -51.69 19.45 -19.36
CA SER A 451 -50.43 19.68 -20.11
C SER A 451 -50.07 18.50 -21.03
N GLU A 452 -50.42 17.26 -20.63
CA GLU A 452 -50.20 16.08 -21.45
C GLU A 452 -51.28 15.98 -22.55
N ALA A 453 -52.53 16.37 -22.26
CA ALA A 453 -53.61 16.37 -23.25
C ALA A 453 -53.49 17.47 -24.33
N MET A 454 -52.72 18.54 -24.06
CA MET A 454 -52.46 19.66 -25.00
C MET A 454 -51.16 19.50 -25.82
N ARG A 455 -50.43 18.40 -25.69
CA ARG A 455 -49.28 18.05 -26.52
C ARG A 455 -49.68 16.91 -27.45
N GLU A 456 -49.81 17.24 -28.75
CA GLU A 456 -49.78 16.25 -29.81
C GLU A 456 -48.40 15.60 -29.86
N PRO A 457 -48.29 14.26 -30.11
CA PRO A 457 -47.03 13.53 -30.20
C PRO A 457 -46.10 14.04 -31.35
#